data_c507d8e627ec729b2ecbc652335e028e
#
_entry.id   c507d8e627ec729b2ecbc652335e028e
#
_cell.length_a   1.000
_cell.length_b   1.000
_cell.length_c   1.000
_cell.angle_alpha   90.00
_cell.angle_beta   90.00
_cell.angle_gamma   90.00
#
_symmetry.space_group_name_H-M   'P 1'
#
loop_
_entity.id
_entity.type
_entity.pdbx_description
1 polymer ?
#
loop_
_entity_poly.entity_id
_entity_poly.type
_entity_poly.pdbx_seq_one_letter_code
_entity_poly.pdbx_strand_id
1 'polypeptide(L)'
;MYKTFIARTKSIFLIALAVAGASIFMTNKNVTVASAESTAANPLLDKWEGPYGGIPPFDKVKVSDFKPALEEAMDQNLGEILLISANKAAPTFENTITEMERAGRTLARLRTIYGIWGGNMSSPEFQVVEREMAPKFSAMSDKITQNEALFKRIETVYNSPEKAKLTPEQQRLTWLQYTNFVRAGARLNPEQKARLSEINQELAKNFTKFSQNLLSEENDKFLVLAFEADLAGLSQSLRDSAATAATTKKVTNAVGIISNTRSSVDPFLTYSERRDLREKVWKMFVNRGDNGDAKDNNATISQILQLRAERAKLLGFKTHAHWRLENTMAKTPERTMELMEGVWTPAVARVKEEVADMQALADKEKAGITIEPWDYRFYAEKVRKARYDLDQNEVKQYLQLDKIREGMFWVAGEVFGFAFSPVSGVPVYHPDVTVYEVKDKKTGKHVGLWYFDPYARDGKRSGAWMNAYR
;
A
#
# COMPACT_ATOMS: atom_id res chain seq x y z
N MET A 1 44.84 -33.66 -13.71
CA MET A 1 45.48 -34.90 -13.24
C MET A 1 44.74 -35.41 -12.05
N TYR A 2 44.29 -36.68 -12.19
CA TYR A 2 43.83 -37.71 -11.26
C TYR A 2 42.54 -37.41 -10.48
N LYS A 3 41.37 -37.97 -10.85
CA LYS A 3 40.84 -39.35 -10.97
C LYS A 3 40.86 -40.17 -9.67
N THR A 4 39.62 -40.47 -9.23
CA THR A 4 39.00 -41.74 -8.89
C THR A 4 39.37 -42.44 -7.58
N PHE A 5 38.35 -42.93 -6.84
CA PHE A 5 37.98 -44.33 -6.53
C PHE A 5 36.83 -44.33 -5.47
N ILE A 6 35.60 -44.71 -5.77
CA ILE A 6 34.90 -46.04 -5.80
C ILE A 6 34.90 -46.75 -4.44
N ALA A 7 33.74 -46.94 -3.93
CA ALA A 7 32.85 -48.10 -3.79
C ALA A 7 32.54 -48.62 -2.38
N ARG A 8 31.24 -48.81 -2.17
CA ARG A 8 30.51 -49.93 -1.54
C ARG A 8 30.77 -50.29 -0.08
N THR A 9 29.70 -50.32 0.75
CA THR A 9 29.10 -51.61 1.14
C THR A 9 27.74 -51.42 1.81
N LYS A 10 26.76 -52.25 1.40
CA LYS A 10 25.45 -52.49 2.02
C LYS A 10 25.62 -53.32 3.31
N SER A 11 24.79 -53.13 4.30
CA SER A 11 24.38 -54.24 5.18
C SER A 11 23.00 -53.96 5.76
N ILE A 12 22.13 -54.91 5.50
CA ILE A 12 20.79 -55.15 5.95
C ILE A 12 20.88 -55.70 7.39
N PHE A 13 20.01 -55.25 8.29
CA PHE A 13 19.59 -56.07 9.46
C PHE A 13 18.08 -55.97 9.63
N LEU A 14 17.43 -57.06 9.28
CA LEU A 14 16.09 -57.46 9.69
C LEU A 14 16.18 -57.99 11.13
N ILE A 15 15.28 -57.55 12.01
CA ILE A 15 14.88 -58.33 13.18
C ILE A 15 13.35 -58.33 13.24
N ALA A 16 12.81 -59.53 12.98
CA ALA A 16 11.43 -59.89 13.27
C ALA A 16 11.37 -60.46 14.70
N LEU A 17 10.38 -60.04 15.49
CA LEU A 17 9.91 -60.89 16.61
C LEU A 17 8.39 -60.76 16.71
N ALA A 18 7.74 -61.90 16.54
CA ALA A 18 6.33 -62.16 16.79
C ALA A 18 6.11 -62.45 18.28
N VAL A 19 4.92 -62.22 18.82
CA VAL A 19 4.04 -63.23 19.44
C VAL A 19 2.97 -62.61 20.35
N ALA A 20 1.77 -63.13 20.17
CA ALA A 20 0.59 -63.33 21.03
C ALA A 20 -0.32 -62.11 21.32
N GLY A 21 -1.47 -62.05 20.77
CA GLY A 21 -2.68 -62.81 21.04
C GLY A 21 -3.51 -62.19 22.17
N ALA A 22 -4.47 -61.31 21.88
CA ALA A 22 -5.69 -61.13 22.65
C ALA A 22 -6.79 -60.60 21.73
N SER A 23 -7.73 -61.45 21.40
CA SER A 23 -8.95 -61.14 20.68
C SER A 23 -9.89 -60.35 21.59
N ILE A 24 -10.17 -59.09 21.22
CA ILE A 24 -11.32 -58.39 21.77
C ILE A 24 -12.15 -57.94 20.57
N PHE A 25 -13.37 -58.46 20.52
CA PHE A 25 -14.43 -58.02 19.63
C PHE A 25 -14.69 -56.53 19.84
N MET A 26 -14.44 -55.69 18.83
CA MET A 26 -15.03 -54.36 18.73
C MET A 26 -15.68 -54.17 17.40
N THR A 27 -16.94 -53.83 17.51
CA THR A 27 -17.90 -53.50 16.48
C THR A 27 -17.36 -52.48 15.46
N ASN A 28 -17.46 -52.86 14.20
CA ASN A 28 -17.25 -52.01 13.04
C ASN A 28 -18.15 -50.74 13.11
N LYS A 29 -17.61 -49.63 13.54
CA LYS A 29 -18.11 -48.32 13.08
C LYS A 29 -17.22 -47.89 11.91
N ASN A 30 -17.83 -47.81 10.73
CA ASN A 30 -17.25 -47.20 9.57
C ASN A 30 -16.88 -45.74 9.92
N VAL A 31 -15.63 -45.54 10.30
CA VAL A 31 -15.02 -44.21 10.27
C VAL A 31 -14.68 -43.98 8.79
N THR A 32 -15.52 -43.26 8.10
CA THR A 32 -15.21 -42.66 6.83
C THR A 32 -14.05 -41.71 7.10
N VAL A 33 -12.82 -42.13 6.80
CA VAL A 33 -11.70 -41.21 6.67
C VAL A 33 -12.10 -40.26 5.53
N ALA A 34 -12.50 -39.06 5.89
CA ALA A 34 -12.63 -38.00 4.91
C ALA A 34 -11.26 -37.91 4.23
N SER A 35 -11.23 -38.26 2.95
CA SER A 35 -10.08 -38.02 2.10
C SER A 35 -9.74 -36.56 2.26
N ALA A 36 -8.55 -36.28 2.79
CA ALA A 36 -8.01 -34.93 2.70
C ALA A 36 -8.04 -34.58 1.21
N GLU A 37 -8.92 -33.65 0.84
CA GLU A 37 -8.84 -33.02 -0.47
C GLU A 37 -7.40 -32.58 -0.63
N SER A 38 -6.77 -33.04 -1.70
CA SER A 38 -5.48 -32.55 -2.17
C SER A 38 -5.62 -31.03 -2.27
N THR A 39 -5.11 -30.31 -1.28
CA THR A 39 -5.07 -28.85 -1.34
C THR A 39 -4.21 -28.52 -2.55
N ALA A 40 -4.85 -28.07 -3.64
CA ALA A 40 -4.14 -27.57 -4.80
C ALA A 40 -3.08 -26.58 -4.31
N ALA A 41 -1.85 -26.71 -4.81
CA ALA A 41 -0.73 -25.84 -4.40
C ALA A 41 -1.16 -24.37 -4.55
N ASN A 42 -1.01 -23.58 -3.49
CA ASN A 42 -1.44 -22.18 -3.48
C ASN A 42 -0.48 -21.35 -4.37
N PRO A 43 -0.98 -20.74 -5.47
CA PRO A 43 -0.13 -20.07 -6.46
C PRO A 43 0.67 -18.89 -5.89
N LEU A 44 0.23 -18.33 -4.76
CA LEU A 44 0.95 -17.25 -4.09
C LEU A 44 2.24 -17.71 -3.39
N LEU A 45 2.33 -18.99 -3.01
CA LEU A 45 3.52 -19.59 -2.38
C LEU A 45 4.54 -20.04 -3.41
N ASP A 46 4.12 -20.31 -4.65
CA ASP A 46 4.98 -20.78 -5.70
C ASP A 46 6.11 -19.79 -6.02
N LYS A 47 7.26 -20.32 -6.36
CA LYS A 47 8.35 -19.52 -6.91
C LYS A 47 7.92 -18.94 -8.27
N TRP A 48 8.17 -17.66 -8.47
CA TRP A 48 7.91 -17.05 -9.77
C TRP A 48 8.91 -17.58 -10.80
N GLU A 49 8.40 -18.25 -11.81
CA GLU A 49 9.18 -18.87 -12.89
C GLU A 49 8.78 -18.30 -14.26
N GLY A 50 9.48 -18.72 -15.31
CA GLY A 50 9.21 -18.32 -16.67
C GLY A 50 10.06 -17.15 -17.15
N PRO A 51 9.59 -16.43 -18.20
CA PRO A 51 10.35 -15.33 -18.81
C PRO A 51 10.61 -14.18 -17.81
N TYR A 52 11.55 -13.32 -18.16
CA TYR A 52 11.88 -12.12 -17.35
C TYR A 52 12.40 -12.43 -15.93
N GLY A 53 12.92 -13.65 -15.71
CA GLY A 53 13.34 -14.11 -14.39
C GLY A 53 12.20 -14.51 -13.45
N GLY A 54 10.98 -14.69 -13.97
CA GLY A 54 9.76 -15.02 -13.28
C GLY A 54 8.86 -13.80 -13.02
N ILE A 55 7.58 -14.03 -13.18
CA ILE A 55 6.52 -13.00 -13.11
C ILE A 55 5.45 -13.39 -12.09
N PRO A 56 4.72 -12.41 -11.47
CA PRO A 56 3.62 -12.71 -10.58
C PRO A 56 2.51 -13.49 -11.29
N PRO A 57 1.95 -14.56 -10.69
CA PRO A 57 0.90 -15.38 -11.30
C PRO A 57 -0.48 -14.75 -11.16
N PHE A 58 -0.66 -13.51 -11.61
CA PHE A 58 -1.89 -12.74 -11.43
C PHE A 58 -3.14 -13.41 -12.01
N ASP A 59 -2.98 -14.22 -13.05
CA ASP A 59 -4.05 -14.99 -13.71
C ASP A 59 -4.56 -16.18 -12.88
N LYS A 60 -3.79 -16.61 -11.86
CA LYS A 60 -4.12 -17.77 -11.02
C LYS A 60 -4.59 -17.39 -9.62
N VAL A 61 -4.38 -16.14 -9.20
CA VAL A 61 -4.65 -15.69 -7.84
C VAL A 61 -6.14 -15.42 -7.61
N LYS A 62 -6.69 -16.03 -6.56
CA LYS A 62 -8.05 -15.78 -6.04
C LYS A 62 -7.98 -15.14 -4.67
N VAL A 63 -9.04 -14.45 -4.28
CA VAL A 63 -9.13 -13.82 -2.94
C VAL A 63 -8.97 -14.86 -1.83
N SER A 64 -9.53 -16.07 -2.01
CA SER A 64 -9.41 -17.18 -1.06
C SER A 64 -7.98 -17.67 -0.81
N ASP A 65 -7.06 -17.41 -1.73
CA ASP A 65 -5.68 -17.88 -1.64
C ASP A 65 -4.84 -17.04 -0.67
N PHE A 66 -5.22 -15.77 -0.44
CA PHE A 66 -4.40 -14.83 0.33
C PHE A 66 -4.22 -15.22 1.78
N LYS A 67 -5.31 -15.50 2.51
CA LYS A 67 -5.22 -15.77 3.94
C LYS A 67 -4.34 -16.98 4.25
N PRO A 68 -4.58 -18.18 3.67
CA PRO A 68 -3.76 -19.36 3.96
C PRO A 68 -2.30 -19.16 3.51
N ALA A 69 -2.04 -18.53 2.37
CA ALA A 69 -0.67 -18.29 1.91
C ALA A 69 0.07 -17.30 2.81
N LEU A 70 -0.59 -16.24 3.26
CA LEU A 70 0.02 -15.26 4.16
C LEU A 70 0.33 -15.88 5.53
N GLU A 71 -0.58 -16.69 6.09
CA GLU A 71 -0.36 -17.39 7.35
C GLU A 71 0.82 -18.34 7.24
N GLU A 72 0.89 -19.17 6.21
CA GLU A 72 2.01 -20.06 5.94
C GLU A 72 3.34 -19.30 5.78
N ALA A 73 3.35 -18.22 4.99
CA ALA A 73 4.56 -17.42 4.80
C ALA A 73 5.01 -16.68 6.08
N MET A 74 4.06 -16.32 6.95
CA MET A 74 4.37 -15.76 8.27
C MET A 74 5.03 -16.81 9.18
N ASP A 75 4.54 -18.03 9.17
CA ASP A 75 5.13 -19.12 9.95
C ASP A 75 6.51 -19.50 9.42
N GLN A 76 6.71 -19.55 8.10
CA GLN A 76 8.03 -19.73 7.48
C GLN A 76 9.01 -18.64 7.93
N ASN A 77 8.62 -17.37 7.88
CA ASN A 77 9.48 -16.27 8.32
C ASN A 77 9.80 -16.33 9.82
N LEU A 78 8.83 -16.68 10.68
CA LEU A 78 9.09 -16.89 12.11
C LEU A 78 10.06 -18.03 12.34
N GLY A 79 9.99 -19.11 11.54
CA GLY A 79 10.97 -20.20 11.55
C GLY A 79 12.38 -19.74 11.18
N GLU A 80 12.51 -18.94 10.12
CA GLU A 80 13.81 -18.36 9.72
C GLU A 80 14.40 -17.47 10.83
N ILE A 81 13.58 -16.63 11.46
CA ILE A 81 13.99 -15.79 12.60
C ILE A 81 14.41 -16.64 13.80
N LEU A 82 13.71 -17.75 14.06
CA LEU A 82 14.07 -18.69 15.12
C LEU A 82 15.45 -19.32 14.88
N LEU A 83 15.77 -19.73 13.64
CA LEU A 83 17.09 -20.25 13.28
C LEU A 83 18.20 -19.23 13.55
N ILE A 84 17.97 -17.96 13.23
CA ILE A 84 18.93 -16.89 13.52
C ILE A 84 19.10 -16.72 15.03
N SER A 85 18.00 -16.60 15.77
CA SER A 85 18.01 -16.33 17.21
C SER A 85 18.59 -17.49 18.03
N ALA A 86 18.40 -18.73 17.60
CA ALA A 86 18.89 -19.95 18.24
C ALA A 86 20.33 -20.34 17.84
N ASN A 87 20.96 -19.62 16.92
CA ASN A 87 22.33 -19.92 16.47
C ASN A 87 23.34 -19.84 17.63
N LYS A 88 24.06 -20.92 17.89
CA LYS A 88 25.04 -21.04 18.99
C LYS A 88 26.36 -20.35 18.71
N ALA A 89 26.68 -20.05 17.45
CA ALA A 89 27.90 -19.33 17.10
C ALA A 89 27.85 -17.88 17.60
N ALA A 90 29.01 -17.33 17.92
CA ALA A 90 29.14 -15.91 18.30
C ALA A 90 28.47 -15.01 17.26
N PRO A 91 27.71 -13.99 17.68
CA PRO A 91 27.03 -13.09 16.75
C PRO A 91 28.01 -12.30 15.91
N THR A 92 27.81 -12.32 14.59
CA THR A 92 28.58 -11.54 13.61
C THR A 92 27.61 -10.80 12.70
N PHE A 93 28.12 -9.84 11.92
CA PHE A 93 27.33 -9.18 10.88
C PHE A 93 26.68 -10.21 9.93
N GLU A 94 27.49 -11.17 9.46
CA GLU A 94 27.01 -12.17 8.49
C GLU A 94 25.95 -13.12 9.07
N ASN A 95 26.20 -13.73 10.25
CA ASN A 95 25.28 -14.72 10.79
C ASN A 95 24.09 -14.11 11.59
N THR A 96 23.97 -12.79 11.60
CA THR A 96 22.88 -12.11 12.29
C THR A 96 22.22 -11.07 11.37
N ILE A 97 22.93 -9.99 11.01
CA ILE A 97 22.32 -8.89 10.23
C ILE A 97 22.04 -9.33 8.80
N THR A 98 22.99 -9.95 8.12
CA THR A 98 22.80 -10.45 6.75
C THR A 98 21.71 -11.52 6.67
N GLU A 99 21.64 -12.43 7.63
CA GLU A 99 20.59 -13.46 7.65
C GLU A 99 19.20 -12.86 7.91
N MET A 100 19.09 -11.80 8.72
CA MET A 100 17.84 -11.06 8.88
C MET A 100 17.37 -10.39 7.57
N GLU A 101 18.29 -9.84 6.78
CA GLU A 101 17.96 -9.25 5.46
C GLU A 101 17.53 -10.31 4.43
N ARG A 102 17.94 -11.56 4.64
CA ARG A 102 17.54 -12.69 3.79
C ARG A 102 16.22 -13.32 4.21
N ALA A 103 15.86 -13.19 5.48
CA ALA A 103 14.63 -13.76 6.03
C ALA A 103 13.37 -13.09 5.48
N GLY A 104 12.27 -13.83 5.43
CA GLY A 104 10.94 -13.32 5.08
C GLY A 104 10.72 -13.01 3.61
N ARG A 105 11.54 -13.46 2.70
CA ARG A 105 11.40 -13.17 1.25
C ARG A 105 10.07 -13.65 0.67
N THR A 106 9.61 -14.84 1.08
CA THR A 106 8.30 -15.36 0.65
C THR A 106 7.19 -14.42 1.12
N LEU A 107 7.18 -14.07 2.40
CA LEU A 107 6.20 -13.15 2.96
C LEU A 107 6.26 -11.76 2.30
N ALA A 108 7.44 -11.21 2.07
CA ALA A 108 7.61 -9.92 1.42
C ALA A 108 6.98 -9.93 0.01
N ARG A 109 7.24 -10.97 -0.78
CA ARG A 109 6.66 -11.16 -2.11
C ARG A 109 5.12 -11.25 -2.06
N LEU A 110 4.57 -12.05 -1.13
CA LEU A 110 3.13 -12.16 -0.94
C LEU A 110 2.50 -10.85 -0.50
N ARG A 111 3.14 -10.13 0.43
CA ARG A 111 2.65 -8.82 0.89
C ARG A 111 2.63 -7.78 -0.22
N THR A 112 3.53 -7.86 -1.19
CA THR A 112 3.48 -6.99 -2.37
C THR A 112 2.22 -7.26 -3.19
N ILE A 113 1.91 -8.52 -3.51
CA ILE A 113 0.68 -8.89 -4.24
C ILE A 113 -0.57 -8.52 -3.41
N TYR A 114 -0.56 -8.81 -2.11
CA TYR A 114 -1.63 -8.41 -1.20
C TYR A 114 -1.87 -6.89 -1.22
N GLY A 115 -0.81 -6.09 -1.25
CA GLY A 115 -0.89 -4.64 -1.38
C GLY A 115 -1.49 -4.18 -2.71
N ILE A 116 -1.20 -4.90 -3.81
CA ILE A 116 -1.83 -4.65 -5.11
C ILE A 116 -3.35 -4.87 -5.03
N TRP A 117 -3.79 -5.99 -4.44
CA TRP A 117 -5.23 -6.24 -4.26
C TRP A 117 -5.88 -5.16 -3.40
N GLY A 118 -5.32 -4.81 -2.26
CA GLY A 118 -5.84 -3.76 -1.38
C GLY A 118 -5.89 -2.36 -1.99
N GLY A 119 -4.97 -2.07 -2.93
CA GLY A 119 -4.90 -0.77 -3.61
C GLY A 119 -5.69 -0.68 -4.92
N ASN A 120 -5.79 -1.79 -5.66
CA ASN A 120 -6.26 -1.77 -7.04
C ASN A 120 -7.44 -2.72 -7.33
N MET A 121 -7.69 -3.70 -6.46
CA MET A 121 -8.65 -4.79 -6.67
C MET A 121 -9.49 -5.07 -5.42
N SER A 122 -9.68 -4.07 -4.55
CA SER A 122 -10.42 -4.25 -3.31
C SER A 122 -11.87 -4.66 -3.58
N SER A 123 -12.31 -5.74 -2.94
CA SER A 123 -13.68 -6.24 -2.97
C SER A 123 -14.18 -6.48 -1.55
N PRO A 124 -15.49 -6.64 -1.32
CA PRO A 124 -16.01 -6.98 0.01
C PRO A 124 -15.35 -8.23 0.61
N GLU A 125 -15.06 -9.25 -0.20
CA GLU A 125 -14.38 -10.48 0.19
C GLU A 125 -12.92 -10.21 0.58
N PHE A 126 -12.19 -9.42 -0.21
CA PHE A 126 -10.80 -9.07 0.10
C PHE A 126 -10.71 -8.18 1.35
N GLN A 127 -11.68 -7.31 1.58
CA GLN A 127 -11.75 -6.51 2.80
C GLN A 127 -11.91 -7.35 4.07
N VAL A 128 -12.54 -8.53 3.98
CA VAL A 128 -12.54 -9.49 5.10
C VAL A 128 -11.13 -9.99 5.37
N VAL A 129 -10.39 -10.37 4.34
CA VAL A 129 -8.99 -10.79 4.46
C VAL A 129 -8.13 -9.68 5.08
N GLU A 130 -8.31 -8.42 4.65
CA GLU A 130 -7.60 -7.26 5.23
C GLU A 130 -7.86 -7.13 6.74
N ARG A 131 -9.13 -7.22 7.17
CA ARG A 131 -9.49 -7.12 8.61
C ARG A 131 -8.90 -8.25 9.44
N GLU A 132 -8.86 -9.46 8.91
CA GLU A 132 -8.31 -10.62 9.62
C GLU A 132 -6.78 -10.60 9.67
N MET A 133 -6.13 -10.19 8.59
CA MET A 133 -4.67 -10.23 8.48
C MET A 133 -3.96 -9.05 9.14
N ALA A 134 -4.59 -7.87 9.19
CA ALA A 134 -3.96 -6.68 9.78
C ALA A 134 -3.46 -6.89 11.22
N PRO A 135 -4.26 -7.40 12.18
CA PRO A 135 -3.77 -7.70 13.52
C PRO A 135 -2.75 -8.85 13.56
N LYS A 136 -2.84 -9.83 12.64
CA LYS A 136 -1.87 -10.95 12.57
C LYS A 136 -0.49 -10.46 12.12
N PHE A 137 -0.41 -9.60 11.10
CA PHE A 137 0.83 -8.96 10.69
C PHE A 137 1.46 -8.15 11.83
N SER A 138 0.64 -7.42 12.59
CA SER A 138 1.11 -6.66 13.74
C SER A 138 1.67 -7.60 14.82
N ALA A 139 0.93 -8.64 15.20
CA ALA A 139 1.36 -9.62 16.19
C ALA A 139 2.65 -10.35 15.78
N MET A 140 2.78 -10.70 14.48
CA MET A 140 4.01 -11.29 13.95
C MET A 140 5.19 -10.32 14.06
N SER A 141 5.02 -9.04 13.68
CA SER A 141 6.06 -8.03 13.81
C SER A 141 6.51 -7.90 15.26
N ASP A 142 5.57 -7.90 16.21
CA ASP A 142 5.88 -7.85 17.63
C ASP A 142 6.64 -9.11 18.11
N LYS A 143 6.27 -10.31 17.65
CA LYS A 143 7.01 -11.55 17.96
C LYS A 143 8.47 -11.46 17.52
N ILE A 144 8.75 -10.84 16.36
CA ILE A 144 10.13 -10.67 15.87
C ILE A 144 10.86 -9.61 16.69
N THR A 145 10.27 -8.42 16.84
CA THR A 145 10.96 -7.27 17.48
C THR A 145 11.11 -7.42 18.99
N GLN A 146 10.25 -8.23 19.62
CA GLN A 146 10.30 -8.54 21.05
C GLN A 146 11.08 -9.83 21.37
N ASN A 147 11.65 -10.51 20.36
CA ASN A 147 12.48 -11.70 20.56
C ASN A 147 13.80 -11.30 21.22
N GLU A 148 13.95 -11.65 22.49
CA GLU A 148 15.11 -11.26 23.31
C GLU A 148 16.42 -11.89 22.82
N ALA A 149 16.37 -13.16 22.39
CA ALA A 149 17.57 -13.83 21.87
C ALA A 149 18.03 -13.20 20.58
N LEU A 150 17.12 -12.84 19.67
CA LEU A 150 17.44 -12.12 18.44
C LEU A 150 18.02 -10.72 18.77
N PHE A 151 17.34 -9.97 19.64
CA PHE A 151 17.80 -8.63 20.02
C PHE A 151 19.18 -8.65 20.64
N LYS A 152 19.44 -9.62 21.53
CA LYS A 152 20.78 -9.79 22.12
C LYS A 152 21.85 -10.04 21.06
N ARG A 153 21.58 -10.80 20.02
CA ARG A 153 22.51 -11.00 18.90
C ARG A 153 22.77 -9.70 18.16
N ILE A 154 21.70 -8.96 17.81
CA ILE A 154 21.81 -7.64 17.13
C ILE A 154 22.62 -6.67 17.98
N GLU A 155 22.33 -6.55 19.27
CA GLU A 155 23.02 -5.67 20.21
C GLU A 155 24.50 -6.05 20.36
N THR A 156 24.83 -7.34 20.36
CA THR A 156 26.22 -7.84 20.40
C THR A 156 26.96 -7.39 19.13
N VAL A 157 26.39 -7.53 17.94
CA VAL A 157 27.01 -7.07 16.69
C VAL A 157 27.16 -5.55 16.70
N TYR A 158 26.13 -4.82 17.14
CA TYR A 158 26.15 -3.35 17.21
C TYR A 158 27.24 -2.82 18.12
N ASN A 159 27.49 -3.44 19.27
CA ASN A 159 28.50 -3.03 20.26
C ASN A 159 29.89 -3.64 20.00
N SER A 160 30.03 -4.55 19.03
CA SER A 160 31.27 -5.21 18.73
C SER A 160 32.32 -4.24 18.17
N PRO A 161 33.61 -4.32 18.57
CA PRO A 161 34.71 -3.62 17.92
C PRO A 161 34.84 -3.96 16.42
N GLU A 162 34.43 -5.17 16.02
CA GLU A 162 34.47 -5.63 14.63
C GLU A 162 33.58 -4.78 13.73
N LYS A 163 32.54 -4.11 14.28
CA LYS A 163 31.69 -3.18 13.51
C LYS A 163 32.53 -2.08 12.82
N ALA A 164 33.61 -1.62 13.41
CA ALA A 164 34.47 -0.60 12.80
C ALA A 164 35.20 -1.08 11.53
N LYS A 165 35.27 -2.40 11.32
CA LYS A 165 35.86 -3.04 10.12
C LYS A 165 34.87 -3.24 8.99
N LEU A 166 33.57 -3.04 9.24
CA LEU A 166 32.51 -3.15 8.25
C LEU A 166 32.53 -1.95 7.29
N THR A 167 31.96 -2.13 6.09
CA THR A 167 31.77 -0.99 5.17
C THR A 167 30.80 0.05 5.78
N PRO A 168 30.81 1.31 5.32
CA PRO A 168 29.87 2.33 5.81
C PRO A 168 28.39 1.89 5.71
N GLU A 169 28.02 1.21 4.63
CA GLU A 169 26.66 0.69 4.40
C GLU A 169 26.31 -0.40 5.41
N GLN A 170 27.23 -1.33 5.68
CA GLN A 170 27.04 -2.40 6.66
C GLN A 170 26.96 -1.84 8.08
N GLN A 171 27.77 -0.84 8.43
CA GLN A 171 27.68 -0.13 9.70
C GLN A 171 26.33 0.57 9.83
N ARG A 172 25.87 1.23 8.76
CA ARG A 172 24.55 1.88 8.73
C ARG A 172 23.41 0.88 8.87
N LEU A 173 23.46 -0.25 8.18
CA LEU A 173 22.48 -1.32 8.30
C LEU A 173 22.43 -1.90 9.72
N THR A 174 23.59 -2.16 10.32
CA THR A 174 23.68 -2.63 11.71
C THR A 174 23.05 -1.63 12.68
N TRP A 175 23.35 -0.34 12.51
CA TRP A 175 22.75 0.74 13.30
C TRP A 175 21.21 0.77 13.10
N LEU A 176 20.74 0.62 11.87
CA LEU A 176 19.32 0.67 11.52
C LEU A 176 18.57 -0.49 12.18
N GLN A 177 19.08 -1.72 12.08
CA GLN A 177 18.47 -2.89 12.71
C GLN A 177 18.41 -2.74 14.23
N TYR A 178 19.50 -2.36 14.86
CA TYR A 178 19.54 -2.12 16.31
C TYR A 178 18.54 -1.04 16.74
N THR A 179 18.56 0.11 16.06
CA THR A 179 17.69 1.24 16.38
C THR A 179 16.21 0.89 16.18
N ASN A 180 15.87 0.17 15.12
CA ASN A 180 14.50 -0.25 14.86
C ASN A 180 13.97 -1.17 15.97
N PHE A 181 14.79 -2.12 16.46
CA PHE A 181 14.38 -3.00 17.57
C PHE A 181 14.20 -2.22 18.88
N VAL A 182 15.13 -1.32 19.22
CA VAL A 182 15.00 -0.47 20.41
C VAL A 182 13.72 0.37 20.33
N ARG A 183 13.47 1.02 19.20
CA ARG A 183 12.30 1.86 18.95
C ARG A 183 10.98 1.09 18.90
N ALA A 184 11.05 -0.20 18.57
CA ALA A 184 9.92 -1.12 18.61
C ALA A 184 9.70 -1.75 19.99
N GLY A 185 10.46 -1.34 21.02
CA GLY A 185 10.27 -1.77 22.41
C GLY A 185 11.03 -3.03 22.81
N ALA A 186 12.09 -3.43 22.11
CA ALA A 186 12.87 -4.64 22.46
C ALA A 186 13.41 -4.63 23.90
N ARG A 187 13.63 -3.45 24.49
CA ARG A 187 14.12 -3.26 25.86
C ARG A 187 13.04 -3.16 26.93
N LEU A 188 11.78 -3.19 26.55
CA LEU A 188 10.65 -3.18 27.50
C LEU A 188 10.61 -4.45 28.32
N ASN A 189 10.05 -4.37 29.53
CA ASN A 189 9.76 -5.55 30.34
C ASN A 189 8.58 -6.36 29.74
N PRO A 190 8.33 -7.61 30.20
CA PRO A 190 7.30 -8.48 29.63
C PRO A 190 5.89 -7.88 29.65
N GLU A 191 5.49 -7.20 30.73
CA GLU A 191 4.17 -6.57 30.86
C GLU A 191 4.01 -5.42 29.83
N GLN A 192 5.02 -4.57 29.74
CA GLN A 192 5.04 -3.49 28.75
C GLN A 192 5.05 -4.01 27.30
N LYS A 193 5.76 -5.09 27.03
CA LYS A 193 5.76 -5.75 25.71
C LYS A 193 4.37 -6.28 25.35
N ALA A 194 3.70 -6.93 26.30
CA ALA A 194 2.33 -7.42 26.11
C ALA A 194 1.37 -6.26 25.76
N ARG A 195 1.40 -5.19 26.57
CA ARG A 195 0.54 -4.00 26.31
C ARG A 195 0.87 -3.33 24.97
N LEU A 196 2.14 -3.22 24.62
CA LEU A 196 2.57 -2.67 23.32
C LEU A 196 2.00 -3.48 22.15
N SER A 197 2.01 -4.82 22.26
CA SER A 197 1.46 -5.71 21.23
C SER A 197 -0.06 -5.54 21.08
N GLU A 198 -0.80 -5.41 22.17
CA GLU A 198 -2.24 -5.08 22.13
C GLU A 198 -2.48 -3.74 21.39
N ILE A 199 -1.77 -2.68 21.79
CA ILE A 199 -1.87 -1.36 21.15
C ILE A 199 -1.59 -1.45 19.65
N ASN A 200 -0.55 -2.15 19.24
CA ASN A 200 -0.17 -2.29 17.83
C ASN A 200 -1.25 -3.03 17.02
N GLN A 201 -1.85 -4.10 17.58
CA GLN A 201 -2.93 -4.83 16.92
C GLN A 201 -4.21 -4.00 16.82
N GLU A 202 -4.57 -3.24 17.88
CA GLU A 202 -5.71 -2.33 17.85
C GLU A 202 -5.51 -1.19 16.82
N LEU A 203 -4.31 -0.62 16.75
CA LEU A 203 -3.97 0.36 15.73
C LEU A 203 -4.11 -0.24 14.31
N ALA A 204 -3.64 -1.46 14.10
CA ALA A 204 -3.76 -2.14 12.80
C ALA A 204 -5.24 -2.32 12.39
N LYS A 205 -6.09 -2.77 13.32
CA LYS A 205 -7.56 -2.88 13.10
C LYS A 205 -8.19 -1.52 12.78
N ASN A 206 -7.86 -0.50 13.54
CA ASN A 206 -8.42 0.84 13.37
C ASN A 206 -8.00 1.48 12.04
N PHE A 207 -6.74 1.32 11.62
CA PHE A 207 -6.29 1.81 10.32
C PHE A 207 -6.98 1.09 9.15
N THR A 208 -7.18 -0.22 9.27
CA THR A 208 -7.93 -0.98 8.27
C THR A 208 -9.37 -0.50 8.18
N LYS A 209 -10.05 -0.34 9.32
CA LYS A 209 -11.43 0.19 9.38
C LYS A 209 -11.51 1.58 8.76
N PHE A 210 -10.63 2.49 9.16
CA PHE A 210 -10.56 3.85 8.62
C PHE A 210 -10.45 3.85 7.10
N SER A 211 -9.51 3.07 6.57
CA SER A 211 -9.26 3.01 5.13
C SER A 211 -10.43 2.39 4.35
N GLN A 212 -11.08 1.36 4.90
CA GLN A 212 -12.23 0.71 4.27
C GLN A 212 -13.46 1.62 4.26
N ASN A 213 -13.68 2.39 5.34
CA ASN A 213 -14.76 3.39 5.39
C ASN A 213 -14.59 4.45 4.30
N LEU A 214 -13.38 5.00 4.12
CA LEU A 214 -13.12 5.97 3.05
C LEU A 214 -13.33 5.38 1.66
N LEU A 215 -12.81 4.17 1.40
CA LEU A 215 -12.99 3.53 0.10
C LEU A 215 -14.46 3.25 -0.19
N SER A 216 -15.24 2.84 0.81
CA SER A 216 -16.69 2.65 0.66
C SER A 216 -17.37 3.96 0.24
N GLU A 217 -17.01 5.09 0.84
CA GLU A 217 -17.59 6.38 0.45
C GLU A 217 -17.15 6.86 -0.94
N GLU A 218 -15.93 6.54 -1.35
CA GLU A 218 -15.48 6.81 -2.73
C GLU A 218 -16.28 5.98 -3.75
N ASN A 219 -16.64 4.75 -3.40
CA ASN A 219 -17.38 3.86 -4.27
C ASN A 219 -18.89 4.12 -4.27
N ASP A 220 -19.49 4.43 -3.11
CA ASP A 220 -20.94 4.35 -2.91
C ASP A 220 -21.62 5.73 -2.97
N LYS A 221 -20.89 6.83 -2.66
CA LYS A 221 -21.44 8.18 -2.69
C LYS A 221 -21.14 8.88 -4.01
N PHE A 222 -22.16 9.49 -4.59
CA PHE A 222 -22.06 10.28 -5.81
C PHE A 222 -23.16 11.33 -5.88
N LEU A 223 -22.94 12.40 -6.64
CA LEU A 223 -23.98 13.36 -6.97
C LEU A 223 -24.68 12.92 -8.26
N VAL A 224 -26.00 12.85 -8.24
CA VAL A 224 -26.82 12.62 -9.43
C VAL A 224 -27.04 13.94 -10.17
N LEU A 225 -26.76 13.97 -11.46
CA LEU A 225 -27.13 15.02 -12.39
C LEU A 225 -28.42 14.57 -13.09
N ALA A 226 -29.54 15.15 -12.69
CA ALA A 226 -30.87 14.67 -13.12
C ALA A 226 -31.28 15.27 -14.48
N PHE A 227 -30.85 16.49 -14.79
CA PHE A 227 -31.30 17.24 -15.94
C PHE A 227 -30.15 17.72 -16.80
N GLU A 228 -30.40 17.99 -18.09
CA GLU A 228 -29.41 18.56 -19.01
C GLU A 228 -28.82 19.88 -18.49
N ALA A 229 -29.62 20.70 -17.80
CA ALA A 229 -29.17 21.93 -17.16
C ALA A 229 -28.10 21.71 -16.07
N ASP A 230 -28.00 20.53 -15.49
CA ASP A 230 -26.98 20.20 -14.49
C ASP A 230 -25.58 20.01 -15.10
N LEU A 231 -25.52 19.85 -16.41
CA LEU A 231 -24.29 19.73 -17.19
C LEU A 231 -23.71 21.09 -17.64
N ALA A 232 -24.32 22.22 -17.25
CA ALA A 232 -23.88 23.54 -17.66
C ALA A 232 -22.40 23.78 -17.28
N GLY A 233 -21.61 24.27 -18.25
CA GLY A 233 -20.17 24.51 -18.11
C GLY A 233 -19.26 23.28 -18.32
N LEU A 234 -19.82 22.08 -18.33
CA LEU A 234 -19.02 20.87 -18.52
C LEU A 234 -18.69 20.63 -20.00
N SER A 235 -17.43 20.34 -20.30
CA SER A 235 -16.99 19.90 -21.62
C SER A 235 -17.63 18.57 -22.03
N GLN A 236 -17.69 18.28 -23.33
CA GLN A 236 -18.26 17.01 -23.82
C GLN A 236 -17.60 15.79 -23.17
N SER A 237 -16.28 15.78 -23.04
CA SER A 237 -15.56 14.68 -22.39
C SER A 237 -15.94 14.46 -20.91
N LEU A 238 -16.28 15.53 -20.18
CA LEU A 238 -16.77 15.42 -18.80
C LEU A 238 -18.21 14.93 -18.74
N ARG A 239 -19.06 15.35 -19.67
CA ARG A 239 -20.44 14.86 -19.83
C ARG A 239 -20.45 13.37 -20.13
N ASP A 240 -19.62 12.93 -21.10
CA ASP A 240 -19.49 11.51 -21.48
C ASP A 240 -18.98 10.65 -20.29
N SER A 241 -18.02 11.18 -19.54
CA SER A 241 -17.50 10.52 -18.34
C SER A 241 -18.58 10.38 -17.25
N ALA A 242 -19.38 11.44 -17.03
CA ALA A 242 -20.49 11.41 -16.07
C ALA A 242 -21.60 10.42 -16.48
N ALA A 243 -21.95 10.37 -17.76
CA ALA A 243 -22.92 9.44 -18.31
C ALA A 243 -22.42 7.98 -18.21
N THR A 244 -21.16 7.74 -18.54
CA THR A 244 -20.51 6.42 -18.39
C THR A 244 -20.53 5.97 -16.92
N ALA A 245 -20.22 6.88 -15.99
CA ALA A 245 -20.28 6.58 -14.56
C ALA A 245 -21.69 6.24 -14.10
N ALA A 246 -22.73 6.94 -14.58
CA ALA A 246 -24.13 6.63 -14.28
C ALA A 246 -24.50 5.23 -14.78
N THR A 247 -24.11 4.88 -16.00
CA THR A 247 -24.33 3.55 -16.59
C THR A 247 -23.66 2.45 -15.76
N THR A 248 -22.39 2.65 -15.41
CA THR A 248 -21.61 1.70 -14.60
C THR A 248 -22.24 1.46 -13.23
N LYS A 249 -22.72 2.54 -12.58
CA LYS A 249 -23.43 2.47 -11.29
C LYS A 249 -24.90 2.09 -11.41
N LYS A 250 -25.39 1.83 -12.64
CA LYS A 250 -26.81 1.47 -12.92
C LYS A 250 -27.81 2.51 -12.40
N VAL A 251 -27.42 3.78 -12.42
CA VAL A 251 -28.31 4.88 -12.06
C VAL A 251 -29.19 5.21 -13.25
N THR A 252 -30.49 4.94 -13.11
CA THR A 252 -31.52 5.29 -14.08
C THR A 252 -32.09 6.68 -13.75
N ASN A 253 -32.65 7.38 -14.71
CA ASN A 253 -33.23 8.72 -14.55
C ASN A 253 -32.18 9.82 -14.22
N ALA A 254 -30.97 9.69 -14.75
CA ALA A 254 -29.91 10.67 -14.66
C ALA A 254 -29.23 10.85 -16.00
N VAL A 255 -28.82 12.07 -16.31
CA VAL A 255 -27.95 12.37 -17.46
C VAL A 255 -26.48 12.11 -17.15
N GLY A 256 -26.13 11.94 -15.86
CA GLY A 256 -24.81 11.60 -15.40
C GLY A 256 -24.70 11.53 -13.88
N ILE A 257 -23.56 11.10 -13.38
CA ILE A 257 -23.19 11.21 -11.96
C ILE A 257 -21.79 11.75 -11.78
N ILE A 258 -21.55 12.40 -10.64
CA ILE A 258 -20.22 12.82 -10.20
C ILE A 258 -19.81 11.92 -9.04
N SER A 259 -18.88 11.00 -9.31
CA SER A 259 -18.35 10.07 -8.30
C SER A 259 -17.53 10.81 -7.24
N ASN A 260 -17.47 10.24 -6.02
CA ASN A 260 -16.73 10.83 -4.88
C ASN A 260 -15.21 10.58 -4.97
N THR A 261 -14.66 10.66 -6.17
CA THR A 261 -13.23 10.52 -6.44
C THR A 261 -12.63 11.83 -6.90
N ARG A 262 -11.35 12.05 -6.61
CA ARG A 262 -10.66 13.28 -7.02
C ARG A 262 -10.75 13.55 -8.52
N SER A 263 -10.62 12.54 -9.35
CA SER A 263 -10.67 12.64 -10.81
C SER A 263 -12.04 13.09 -11.36
N SER A 264 -13.12 12.88 -10.60
CA SER A 264 -14.47 13.33 -10.95
C SER A 264 -14.80 14.68 -10.32
N VAL A 265 -14.45 14.86 -9.05
CA VAL A 265 -14.76 16.06 -8.26
C VAL A 265 -13.99 17.30 -8.73
N ASP A 266 -12.66 17.19 -8.92
CA ASP A 266 -11.82 18.34 -9.28
C ASP A 266 -12.25 18.99 -10.61
N PRO A 267 -12.48 18.27 -11.73
CA PRO A 267 -12.96 18.87 -12.95
C PRO A 267 -14.38 19.46 -12.82
N PHE A 268 -15.27 18.80 -12.05
CA PHE A 268 -16.61 19.32 -11.83
C PHE A 268 -16.57 20.66 -11.09
N LEU A 269 -15.80 20.77 -10.01
CA LEU A 269 -15.62 22.02 -9.26
C LEU A 269 -14.94 23.11 -10.10
N THR A 270 -14.15 22.74 -11.10
CA THR A 270 -13.45 23.68 -11.97
C THR A 270 -14.36 24.27 -13.03
N TYR A 271 -15.25 23.47 -13.62
CA TYR A 271 -15.97 23.87 -14.83
C TYR A 271 -17.48 24.02 -14.69
N SER A 272 -18.11 23.36 -13.71
CA SER A 272 -19.56 23.43 -13.57
C SER A 272 -20.02 24.86 -13.24
N GLU A 273 -20.97 25.38 -14.02
CA GLU A 273 -21.62 26.67 -13.76
C GLU A 273 -22.65 26.59 -12.62
N ARG A 274 -23.06 25.39 -12.22
CA ARG A 274 -24.04 25.12 -11.17
C ARG A 274 -23.39 25.22 -9.79
N ARG A 275 -23.42 26.44 -9.21
CA ARG A 275 -22.84 26.72 -7.89
C ARG A 275 -23.41 25.83 -6.80
N ASP A 276 -24.73 25.61 -6.80
CA ASP A 276 -25.43 24.76 -5.85
C ASP A 276 -24.96 23.29 -5.92
N LEU A 277 -24.64 22.80 -7.12
CA LEU A 277 -24.07 21.46 -7.30
C LEU A 277 -22.58 21.41 -6.96
N ARG A 278 -21.80 22.46 -7.22
CA ARG A 278 -20.42 22.56 -6.74
C ARG A 278 -20.35 22.47 -5.21
N GLU A 279 -21.24 23.16 -4.49
CA GLU A 279 -21.33 23.09 -3.03
C GLU A 279 -21.60 21.65 -2.57
N LYS A 280 -22.57 20.96 -3.17
CA LYS A 280 -22.92 19.58 -2.83
C LYS A 280 -21.73 18.63 -3.09
N VAL A 281 -21.07 18.73 -4.24
CA VAL A 281 -19.91 17.91 -4.60
C VAL A 281 -18.73 18.19 -3.64
N TRP A 282 -18.46 19.45 -3.33
CA TRP A 282 -17.39 19.82 -2.40
C TRP A 282 -17.67 19.22 -1.01
N LYS A 283 -18.88 19.41 -0.47
CA LYS A 283 -19.27 18.86 0.82
C LYS A 283 -19.19 17.34 0.85
N MET A 284 -19.67 16.67 -0.20
CA MET A 284 -19.57 15.22 -0.34
C MET A 284 -18.12 14.74 -0.27
N PHE A 285 -17.20 15.45 -0.93
CA PHE A 285 -15.80 15.07 -1.01
C PHE A 285 -15.02 15.34 0.28
N VAL A 286 -15.22 16.50 0.92
CA VAL A 286 -14.47 16.88 2.13
C VAL A 286 -14.98 16.16 3.38
N ASN A 287 -16.25 15.77 3.41
CA ASN A 287 -16.87 15.09 4.55
C ASN A 287 -16.73 13.56 4.50
N ARG A 288 -15.85 13.02 3.64
CA ARG A 288 -15.63 11.58 3.63
C ARG A 288 -15.15 11.07 4.99
N GLY A 289 -15.90 10.12 5.56
CA GLY A 289 -15.66 9.60 6.90
C GLY A 289 -16.09 10.53 8.04
N ASP A 290 -16.87 11.59 7.75
CA ASP A 290 -17.41 12.55 8.71
C ASP A 290 -18.89 12.90 8.39
N ASN A 291 -19.72 11.86 8.29
CA ASN A 291 -21.13 12.00 7.91
C ASN A 291 -22.10 11.54 9.03
N GLY A 292 -21.62 11.16 10.20
CA GLY A 292 -22.44 10.65 11.30
C GLY A 292 -23.14 9.33 11.00
N ASP A 293 -22.69 8.58 9.97
CA ASP A 293 -23.24 7.29 9.54
C ASP A 293 -22.33 6.11 9.93
N ALA A 294 -22.66 4.91 9.45
CA ALA A 294 -21.88 3.69 9.73
C ALA A 294 -20.43 3.75 9.22
N LYS A 295 -20.10 4.71 8.33
CA LYS A 295 -18.76 4.94 7.78
C LYS A 295 -18.02 6.10 8.44
N ASP A 296 -18.62 6.70 9.47
CA ASP A 296 -17.98 7.76 10.23
C ASP A 296 -16.70 7.28 10.92
N ASN A 297 -15.63 8.06 10.77
CA ASN A 297 -14.31 7.75 11.30
C ASN A 297 -13.92 8.56 12.55
N ASN A 298 -14.77 9.47 13.05
CA ASN A 298 -14.40 10.35 14.16
C ASN A 298 -14.03 9.59 15.44
N ALA A 299 -14.85 8.59 15.81
CA ALA A 299 -14.53 7.73 16.95
C ALA A 299 -13.25 6.91 16.71
N THR A 300 -13.04 6.41 15.48
CA THR A 300 -11.84 5.66 15.09
C THR A 300 -10.59 6.54 15.16
N ILE A 301 -10.68 7.80 14.70
CA ILE A 301 -9.58 8.78 14.79
C ILE A 301 -9.22 9.03 16.26
N SER A 302 -10.23 9.29 17.12
CA SER A 302 -10.01 9.53 18.55
C SER A 302 -9.29 8.34 19.20
N GLN A 303 -9.71 7.12 18.92
CA GLN A 303 -9.06 5.90 19.43
C GLN A 303 -7.63 5.74 18.90
N ILE A 304 -7.38 6.00 17.61
CA ILE A 304 -6.02 5.98 17.04
C ILE A 304 -5.12 6.98 17.76
N LEU A 305 -5.61 8.19 18.05
CA LEU A 305 -4.81 9.23 18.72
C LEU A 305 -4.49 8.83 20.17
N GLN A 306 -5.44 8.27 20.90
CA GLN A 306 -5.22 7.77 22.26
C GLN A 306 -4.18 6.63 22.28
N LEU A 307 -4.33 5.64 21.43
CA LEU A 307 -3.39 4.52 21.33
C LEU A 307 -1.99 4.97 20.92
N ARG A 308 -1.87 5.95 20.02
CA ARG A 308 -0.59 6.55 19.63
C ARG A 308 0.07 7.27 20.80
N ALA A 309 -0.69 8.00 21.62
CA ALA A 309 -0.18 8.70 22.79
C ALA A 309 0.30 7.70 23.84
N GLU A 310 -0.48 6.67 24.14
CA GLU A 310 -0.12 5.60 25.06
C GLU A 310 1.13 4.86 24.61
N ARG A 311 1.21 4.48 23.33
CA ARG A 311 2.38 3.83 22.75
C ARG A 311 3.64 4.68 22.87
N ALA A 312 3.55 5.97 22.58
CA ALA A 312 4.70 6.87 22.70
C ALA A 312 5.21 6.93 24.14
N LYS A 313 4.30 7.07 25.10
CA LYS A 313 4.63 7.08 26.54
C LYS A 313 5.29 5.76 26.97
N LEU A 314 4.73 4.62 26.55
CA LEU A 314 5.26 3.29 26.85
C LEU A 314 6.69 3.10 26.30
N LEU A 315 6.98 3.65 25.13
CA LEU A 315 8.30 3.63 24.50
C LEU A 315 9.26 4.72 25.02
N GLY A 316 8.86 5.53 26.01
CA GLY A 316 9.69 6.56 26.63
C GLY A 316 9.76 7.88 25.85
N PHE A 317 8.84 8.13 24.92
CA PHE A 317 8.78 9.35 24.13
C PHE A 317 7.72 10.32 24.63
N LYS A 318 7.98 11.62 24.54
CA LYS A 318 7.05 12.67 24.94
C LYS A 318 5.75 12.64 24.14
N THR A 319 5.82 12.43 22.84
CA THR A 319 4.65 12.30 21.94
C THR A 319 4.93 11.32 20.80
N HIS A 320 3.87 10.92 20.09
CA HIS A 320 3.99 10.12 18.87
C HIS A 320 4.88 10.79 17.81
N ALA A 321 4.82 12.11 17.67
CA ALA A 321 5.67 12.86 16.74
C ALA A 321 7.15 12.74 17.12
N HIS A 322 7.52 12.85 18.40
CA HIS A 322 8.90 12.64 18.83
C HIS A 322 9.41 11.24 18.49
N TRP A 323 8.56 10.20 18.72
CA TRP A 323 8.91 8.84 18.34
C TRP A 323 9.08 8.66 16.83
N ARG A 324 8.18 9.25 16.03
CA ARG A 324 8.22 9.10 14.56
C ARG A 324 9.40 9.82 13.93
N LEU A 325 9.79 10.97 14.45
CA LEU A 325 10.77 11.86 13.82
C LEU A 325 12.22 11.62 14.25
N GLU A 326 12.45 10.95 15.38
CA GLU A 326 13.78 10.77 15.98
C GLU A 326 14.86 10.32 14.99
N ASN A 327 14.56 9.35 14.12
CA ASN A 327 15.51 8.80 13.15
C ASN A 327 15.30 9.31 11.72
N THR A 328 14.54 10.39 11.55
CA THR A 328 14.33 11.06 10.26
C THR A 328 15.26 12.28 10.09
N MET A 329 15.20 12.93 8.93
CA MET A 329 15.97 14.15 8.65
C MET A 329 15.62 15.30 9.61
N ALA A 330 14.34 15.45 9.95
CA ALA A 330 13.87 16.52 10.87
C ALA A 330 14.29 16.29 12.32
N LYS A 331 14.40 15.03 12.77
CA LYS A 331 14.76 14.58 14.12
C LYS A 331 13.76 14.96 15.21
N THR A 332 13.21 16.17 15.19
CA THR A 332 12.29 16.67 16.23
C THR A 332 11.03 17.28 15.63
N PRO A 333 9.90 17.28 16.37
CA PRO A 333 8.68 17.96 15.97
C PRO A 333 8.88 19.48 15.78
N GLU A 334 9.70 20.10 16.63
CA GLU A 334 9.99 21.52 16.59
C GLU A 334 10.64 21.92 15.25
N ARG A 335 11.62 21.12 14.79
CA ARG A 335 12.26 21.36 13.48
C ARG A 335 11.28 21.19 12.31
N THR A 336 10.36 20.24 12.43
CA THR A 336 9.29 20.04 11.43
C THR A 336 8.35 21.25 11.42
N MET A 337 7.94 21.72 12.59
CA MET A 337 7.04 22.88 12.71
C MET A 337 7.71 24.16 12.18
N GLU A 338 8.98 24.38 12.48
CA GLU A 338 9.74 25.52 11.94
C GLU A 338 9.68 25.57 10.40
N LEU A 339 9.89 24.43 9.74
CA LEU A 339 9.78 24.35 8.28
C LEU A 339 8.34 24.65 7.81
N MET A 340 7.35 24.03 8.47
CA MET A 340 5.94 24.18 8.09
C MET A 340 5.47 25.62 8.28
N GLU A 341 5.79 26.25 9.38
CA GLU A 341 5.41 27.64 9.69
C GLU A 341 6.12 28.64 8.78
N GLY A 342 7.38 28.38 8.45
CA GLY A 342 8.12 29.16 7.48
C GLY A 342 7.50 29.19 6.08
N VAL A 343 6.81 28.11 5.69
CA VAL A 343 6.04 28.04 4.43
C VAL A 343 4.61 28.56 4.61
N TRP A 344 3.99 28.30 5.77
CA TRP A 344 2.58 28.62 6.00
C TRP A 344 2.25 30.10 5.93
N THR A 345 3.04 30.92 6.58
CA THR A 345 2.81 32.37 6.65
C THR A 345 2.77 33.04 5.27
N PRO A 346 3.77 32.87 4.38
CA PRO A 346 3.71 33.43 3.02
C PRO A 346 2.64 32.74 2.16
N ALA A 347 2.35 31.45 2.34
CA ALA A 347 1.31 30.75 1.62
C ALA A 347 -0.08 31.32 1.92
N VAL A 348 -0.39 31.56 3.20
CA VAL A 348 -1.67 32.17 3.60
C VAL A 348 -1.81 33.59 3.07
N ALA A 349 -0.73 34.39 3.09
CA ALA A 349 -0.73 35.74 2.48
C ALA A 349 -1.06 35.66 1.00
N ARG A 350 -0.42 34.73 0.28
CA ARG A 350 -0.66 34.54 -1.17
C ARG A 350 -2.08 34.09 -1.48
N VAL A 351 -2.64 33.16 -0.72
CA VAL A 351 -4.04 32.71 -0.89
C VAL A 351 -5.04 33.88 -0.72
N LYS A 352 -4.78 34.80 0.23
CA LYS A 352 -5.63 35.98 0.41
C LYS A 352 -5.63 36.88 -0.84
N GLU A 353 -4.48 37.08 -1.47
CA GLU A 353 -4.37 37.82 -2.75
C GLU A 353 -5.14 37.11 -3.88
N GLU A 354 -4.97 35.79 -3.99
CA GLU A 354 -5.67 34.97 -5.00
C GLU A 354 -7.19 34.98 -4.80
N VAL A 355 -7.68 34.92 -3.57
CA VAL A 355 -9.12 35.04 -3.26
C VAL A 355 -9.63 36.45 -3.60
N ALA A 356 -8.84 37.51 -3.34
CA ALA A 356 -9.22 38.87 -3.71
C ALA A 356 -9.35 39.02 -5.23
N ASP A 357 -8.43 38.42 -6.01
CA ASP A 357 -8.52 38.41 -7.49
C ASP A 357 -9.80 37.68 -7.97
N MET A 358 -10.14 36.55 -7.34
CA MET A 358 -11.36 35.81 -7.68
C MET A 358 -12.63 36.59 -7.31
N GLN A 359 -12.63 37.24 -6.14
CA GLN A 359 -13.76 38.06 -5.70
C GLN A 359 -13.97 39.24 -6.65
N ALA A 360 -12.89 39.93 -7.04
CA ALA A 360 -12.98 41.04 -7.99
C ALA A 360 -13.58 40.61 -9.34
N LEU A 361 -13.26 39.38 -9.80
CA LEU A 361 -13.85 38.85 -11.02
C LEU A 361 -15.34 38.50 -10.81
N ALA A 362 -15.73 37.90 -9.70
CA ALA A 362 -17.11 37.61 -9.36
C ALA A 362 -17.96 38.88 -9.28
N ASP A 363 -17.42 39.94 -8.69
CA ASP A 363 -18.07 41.26 -8.58
C ASP A 363 -18.26 41.89 -9.96
N LYS A 364 -17.24 41.82 -10.82
CA LYS A 364 -17.31 42.27 -12.20
C LYS A 364 -18.39 41.56 -13.02
N GLU A 365 -18.55 40.25 -12.76
CA GLU A 365 -19.60 39.44 -13.38
C GLU A 365 -20.98 39.65 -12.72
N LYS A 366 -21.06 40.45 -11.67
CA LYS A 366 -22.30 40.71 -10.89
C LYS A 366 -22.88 39.39 -10.31
N ALA A 367 -22.02 38.47 -9.91
CA ALA A 367 -22.44 37.15 -9.40
C ALA A 367 -23.16 37.25 -8.02
N GLY A 368 -22.97 38.35 -7.27
CA GLY A 368 -23.64 38.57 -5.98
C GLY A 368 -23.26 37.55 -4.91
N ILE A 369 -22.02 37.05 -4.93
CA ILE A 369 -21.52 36.02 -4.01
C ILE A 369 -20.26 36.47 -3.29
N THR A 370 -20.02 35.89 -2.13
CA THR A 370 -18.69 35.81 -1.52
C THR A 370 -18.05 34.49 -1.96
N ILE A 371 -16.75 34.52 -2.28
CA ILE A 371 -16.00 33.31 -2.68
C ILE A 371 -15.94 32.33 -1.51
N GLU A 372 -16.48 31.16 -1.71
CA GLU A 372 -16.52 30.05 -0.77
C GLU A 372 -15.61 28.90 -1.27
N PRO A 373 -15.27 27.89 -0.45
CA PRO A 373 -14.38 26.81 -0.86
C PRO A 373 -14.80 26.07 -2.14
N TRP A 374 -16.09 25.92 -2.41
CA TRP A 374 -16.62 25.32 -3.63
C TRP A 374 -16.56 26.22 -4.86
N ASP A 375 -16.28 27.53 -4.68
CA ASP A 375 -16.10 28.50 -5.75
C ASP A 375 -14.64 28.65 -6.17
N TYR A 376 -13.70 28.26 -5.29
CA TYR A 376 -12.26 28.51 -5.46
C TYR A 376 -11.74 27.97 -6.80
N ARG A 377 -11.97 26.70 -7.13
CA ARG A 377 -11.48 26.10 -8.40
C ARG A 377 -12.10 26.74 -9.62
N PHE A 378 -13.39 27.05 -9.55
CA PHE A 378 -14.13 27.68 -10.66
C PHE A 378 -13.62 29.08 -10.97
N TYR A 379 -13.47 29.93 -9.97
CA TYR A 379 -12.98 31.29 -10.18
C TYR A 379 -11.47 31.34 -10.38
N ALA A 380 -10.68 30.46 -9.80
CA ALA A 380 -9.25 30.35 -10.08
C ALA A 380 -9.01 30.03 -11.56
N GLU A 381 -9.81 29.14 -12.17
CA GLU A 381 -9.74 28.83 -13.61
C GLU A 381 -10.11 30.04 -14.47
N LYS A 382 -11.15 30.79 -14.11
CA LYS A 382 -11.54 32.03 -14.80
C LYS A 382 -10.46 33.11 -14.71
N VAL A 383 -9.87 33.32 -13.54
CA VAL A 383 -8.74 34.26 -13.34
C VAL A 383 -7.54 33.84 -14.20
N ARG A 384 -7.21 32.51 -14.19
CA ARG A 384 -6.13 31.98 -15.00
C ARG A 384 -6.36 32.21 -16.49
N LYS A 385 -7.56 31.93 -17.00
CA LYS A 385 -7.93 32.21 -18.40
C LYS A 385 -7.83 33.70 -18.72
N ALA A 386 -8.33 34.56 -17.83
CA ALA A 386 -8.29 36.00 -18.04
C ALA A 386 -6.87 36.60 -18.06
N ARG A 387 -5.95 36.04 -17.25
CA ARG A 387 -4.56 36.54 -17.12
C ARG A 387 -3.61 35.97 -18.17
N TYR A 388 -3.78 34.71 -18.54
CA TYR A 388 -2.80 33.97 -19.33
C TYR A 388 -3.33 33.54 -20.70
N ASP A 389 -4.60 33.80 -21.00
CA ASP A 389 -5.30 33.34 -22.22
C ASP A 389 -5.11 31.86 -22.48
N LEU A 390 -5.12 31.08 -21.40
CA LEU A 390 -4.85 29.62 -21.42
C LEU A 390 -6.16 28.87 -21.24
N ASP A 391 -6.57 28.10 -22.25
CA ASP A 391 -7.71 27.19 -22.18
C ASP A 391 -7.23 25.75 -21.94
N GLN A 392 -7.65 25.17 -20.82
CA GLN A 392 -7.28 23.80 -20.49
C GLN A 392 -7.83 22.75 -21.46
N ASN A 393 -8.97 23.03 -22.11
CA ASN A 393 -9.50 22.11 -23.11
C ASN A 393 -8.63 22.09 -24.38
N GLU A 394 -8.02 23.21 -24.71
CA GLU A 394 -7.02 23.28 -25.77
C GLU A 394 -5.73 22.57 -25.36
N VAL A 395 -5.18 22.88 -24.18
CA VAL A 395 -3.98 22.22 -23.64
C VAL A 395 -4.15 20.71 -23.55
N LYS A 396 -5.33 20.23 -23.13
CA LYS A 396 -5.65 18.81 -23.00
C LYS A 396 -5.45 18.02 -24.31
N GLN A 397 -5.65 18.67 -25.48
CA GLN A 397 -5.47 18.01 -26.78
C GLN A 397 -4.01 17.64 -27.03
N TYR A 398 -3.06 18.38 -26.45
CA TYR A 398 -1.62 18.07 -26.54
C TYR A 398 -1.18 17.04 -25.51
N LEU A 399 -1.96 16.81 -24.45
CA LEU A 399 -1.63 15.95 -23.33
C LEU A 399 -2.41 14.62 -23.39
N GLN A 400 -2.49 14.01 -24.58
CA GLN A 400 -3.10 12.69 -24.72
C GLN A 400 -2.27 11.63 -23.99
N LEU A 401 -2.93 10.74 -23.24
CA LEU A 401 -2.27 9.74 -22.38
C LEU A 401 -1.19 8.94 -23.14
N ASP A 402 -1.50 8.49 -24.35
CA ASP A 402 -0.55 7.73 -25.17
C ASP A 402 0.68 8.56 -25.54
N LYS A 403 0.48 9.84 -25.88
CA LYS A 403 1.58 10.76 -26.23
C LYS A 403 2.43 11.12 -25.02
N ILE A 404 1.82 11.29 -23.85
CA ILE A 404 2.54 11.51 -22.60
C ILE A 404 3.37 10.27 -22.25
N ARG A 405 2.81 9.06 -22.41
CA ARG A 405 3.54 7.80 -22.19
C ARG A 405 4.72 7.67 -23.16
N GLU A 406 4.53 7.94 -24.44
CA GLU A 406 5.62 7.97 -25.43
C GLU A 406 6.71 8.97 -25.04
N GLY A 407 6.29 10.19 -24.62
CA GLY A 407 7.21 11.23 -24.14
C GLY A 407 7.98 10.79 -22.88
N MET A 408 7.32 10.12 -21.94
CA MET A 408 7.98 9.52 -20.77
C MET A 408 9.02 8.48 -21.18
N PHE A 409 8.71 7.61 -22.14
CA PHE A 409 9.64 6.61 -22.66
C PHE A 409 10.84 7.27 -23.34
N TRP A 410 10.60 8.32 -24.10
CA TRP A 410 11.67 9.09 -24.72
C TRP A 410 12.59 9.72 -23.67
N VAL A 411 12.04 10.43 -22.66
CA VAL A 411 12.84 11.03 -21.59
C VAL A 411 13.65 9.97 -20.84
N ALA A 412 13.03 8.84 -20.46
CA ALA A 412 13.73 7.76 -19.79
C ALA A 412 14.83 7.13 -20.69
N GLY A 413 14.60 7.10 -22.00
CA GLY A 413 15.58 6.68 -22.99
C GLY A 413 16.80 7.60 -23.07
N GLU A 414 16.59 8.92 -23.00
CA GLU A 414 17.67 9.91 -23.04
C GLU A 414 18.44 10.00 -21.71
N VAL A 415 17.72 9.96 -20.58
CA VAL A 415 18.34 10.15 -19.26
C VAL A 415 19.00 8.86 -18.74
N PHE A 416 18.32 7.72 -18.91
CA PHE A 416 18.74 6.44 -18.31
C PHE A 416 19.19 5.39 -19.34
N GLY A 417 19.05 5.66 -20.63
CA GLY A 417 19.37 4.72 -21.67
C GLY A 417 18.39 3.55 -21.76
N PHE A 418 17.11 3.74 -21.41
CA PHE A 418 16.08 2.72 -21.44
C PHE A 418 15.32 2.70 -22.76
N ALA A 419 14.96 1.50 -23.23
CA ALA A 419 14.03 1.26 -24.32
C ALA A 419 12.81 0.51 -23.79
N PHE A 420 11.60 0.92 -24.23
CA PHE A 420 10.33 0.32 -23.80
C PHE A 420 9.66 -0.34 -25.00
N SER A 421 9.18 -1.56 -24.84
CA SER A 421 8.37 -2.26 -25.83
C SER A 421 7.15 -2.93 -25.18
N PRO A 422 5.95 -2.85 -25.81
CA PRO A 422 4.78 -3.51 -25.28
C PRO A 422 4.97 -5.03 -25.26
N VAL A 423 4.44 -5.70 -24.24
CA VAL A 423 4.51 -7.15 -24.07
C VAL A 423 3.11 -7.71 -23.94
N SER A 424 2.82 -8.77 -24.70
CA SER A 424 1.60 -9.57 -24.59
C SER A 424 1.88 -10.90 -23.89
N GLY A 425 0.83 -11.54 -23.35
CA GLY A 425 0.93 -12.85 -22.69
C GLY A 425 1.56 -12.83 -21.29
N VAL A 426 1.81 -11.67 -20.72
CA VAL A 426 2.20 -11.51 -19.32
C VAL A 426 0.93 -11.40 -18.47
N PRO A 427 0.77 -12.22 -17.39
CA PRO A 427 -0.37 -12.12 -16.50
C PRO A 427 -0.52 -10.73 -15.88
N VAL A 428 -1.74 -10.23 -15.87
CA VAL A 428 -2.12 -8.95 -15.27
C VAL A 428 -3.25 -9.16 -14.26
N TYR A 429 -3.31 -8.33 -13.24
CA TYR A 429 -4.36 -8.41 -12.22
C TYR A 429 -5.69 -7.77 -12.68
N HIS A 430 -5.69 -6.95 -13.72
CA HIS A 430 -6.88 -6.32 -14.30
C HIS A 430 -6.68 -6.10 -15.81
N PRO A 431 -7.75 -6.23 -16.65
CA PRO A 431 -7.66 -6.04 -18.11
C PRO A 431 -7.15 -4.66 -18.56
N ASP A 432 -7.38 -3.61 -17.77
CA ASP A 432 -6.91 -2.24 -18.07
C ASP A 432 -5.39 -2.08 -17.93
N VAL A 433 -4.71 -3.05 -17.33
CA VAL A 433 -3.26 -2.98 -17.11
C VAL A 433 -2.52 -3.35 -18.37
N THR A 434 -1.63 -2.46 -18.82
CA THR A 434 -0.70 -2.74 -19.94
C THR A 434 0.70 -3.00 -19.39
N VAL A 435 1.44 -3.87 -20.08
CA VAL A 435 2.80 -4.25 -19.66
C VAL A 435 3.81 -3.90 -20.72
N TYR A 436 4.94 -3.34 -20.30
CA TYR A 436 6.06 -2.98 -21.15
C TYR A 436 7.34 -3.63 -20.64
N GLU A 437 8.12 -4.22 -21.55
CA GLU A 437 9.48 -4.63 -21.24
C GLU A 437 10.41 -3.42 -21.32
N VAL A 438 11.23 -3.26 -20.31
CA VAL A 438 12.28 -2.25 -20.23
C VAL A 438 13.62 -2.92 -20.51
N LYS A 439 14.35 -2.41 -21.49
CA LYS A 439 15.68 -2.87 -21.89
C LYS A 439 16.71 -1.76 -21.80
N ASP A 440 17.94 -2.13 -21.57
CA ASP A 440 19.07 -1.23 -21.80
C ASP A 440 19.21 -0.97 -23.29
N LYS A 441 19.18 0.30 -23.70
CA LYS A 441 19.15 0.74 -25.12
C LYS A 441 20.41 0.34 -25.89
N LYS A 442 21.57 0.26 -25.20
CA LYS A 442 22.87 -0.05 -25.84
C LYS A 442 23.08 -1.54 -26.00
N THR A 443 22.75 -2.32 -24.99
CA THR A 443 23.07 -3.75 -24.93
C THR A 443 21.88 -4.63 -25.29
N GLY A 444 20.65 -4.11 -25.35
CA GLY A 444 19.42 -4.87 -25.51
C GLY A 444 19.07 -5.75 -24.30
N LYS A 445 19.85 -5.68 -23.23
CA LYS A 445 19.66 -6.51 -22.04
C LYS A 445 18.37 -6.13 -21.32
N HIS A 446 17.61 -7.13 -20.88
CA HIS A 446 16.44 -6.96 -20.05
C HIS A 446 16.79 -6.25 -18.72
N VAL A 447 16.02 -5.22 -18.38
CA VAL A 447 16.12 -4.47 -17.11
C VAL A 447 14.96 -4.81 -16.20
N GLY A 448 13.72 -4.84 -16.74
CA GLY A 448 12.53 -5.13 -15.96
C GLY A 448 11.25 -5.08 -16.78
N LEU A 449 10.12 -5.28 -16.10
CA LEU A 449 8.77 -5.06 -16.64
C LEU A 449 8.11 -3.87 -15.94
N TRP A 450 7.42 -3.06 -16.71
CA TRP A 450 6.61 -1.96 -16.21
C TRP A 450 5.13 -2.24 -16.45
N TYR A 451 4.37 -2.36 -15.35
CA TYR A 451 2.92 -2.53 -15.34
C TYR A 451 2.28 -1.16 -15.20
N PHE A 452 1.49 -0.75 -16.17
CA PHE A 452 0.84 0.55 -16.22
C PHE A 452 -0.66 0.41 -16.05
N ASP A 453 -1.19 0.99 -14.96
CA ASP A 453 -2.60 0.95 -14.57
C ASP A 453 -3.14 2.37 -14.38
N PRO A 454 -3.49 3.11 -15.46
CA PRO A 454 -3.80 4.54 -15.37
C PRO A 454 -5.26 4.85 -15.01
N TYR A 455 -6.18 3.91 -15.16
CA TYR A 455 -7.61 4.20 -15.08
C TYR A 455 -8.19 4.02 -13.68
N ALA A 456 -9.12 4.92 -13.30
CA ALA A 456 -9.93 4.77 -12.11
C ALA A 456 -11.02 3.71 -12.33
N ARG A 457 -11.33 2.94 -11.28
CA ARG A 457 -12.41 1.95 -11.26
C ARG A 457 -12.85 1.65 -9.82
N ASP A 458 -13.97 0.98 -9.66
CA ASP A 458 -14.42 0.49 -8.36
C ASP A 458 -13.37 -0.45 -7.73
N GLY A 459 -13.17 -0.35 -6.43
CA GLY A 459 -12.16 -1.12 -5.71
C GLY A 459 -10.73 -0.63 -5.88
N LYS A 460 -10.48 0.36 -6.72
CA LYS A 460 -9.18 1.02 -6.85
C LYS A 460 -9.17 2.32 -6.06
N ARG A 461 -8.20 2.47 -5.17
CA ARG A 461 -8.04 3.68 -4.35
C ARG A 461 -7.70 4.89 -5.22
N SER A 462 -8.21 6.04 -4.83
CA SER A 462 -7.88 7.32 -5.46
C SER A 462 -6.43 7.74 -5.17
N GLY A 463 -5.78 8.39 -6.12
CA GLY A 463 -4.39 8.86 -6.02
C GLY A 463 -3.48 8.25 -7.07
N ALA A 464 -2.17 8.40 -6.88
CA ALA A 464 -1.13 7.81 -7.72
C ALA A 464 -0.03 7.21 -6.85
N TRP A 465 0.44 6.02 -7.20
CA TRP A 465 1.50 5.33 -6.49
C TRP A 465 2.28 4.41 -7.43
N MET A 466 3.45 3.99 -6.97
CA MET A 466 4.30 3.00 -7.61
C MET A 466 4.62 1.89 -6.60
N ASN A 467 4.63 0.65 -7.08
CA ASN A 467 5.09 -0.52 -6.32
C ASN A 467 6.18 -1.25 -7.11
N ALA A 468 7.12 -1.86 -6.38
CA ALA A 468 8.05 -2.81 -6.95
C ALA A 468 7.61 -4.22 -6.55
N TYR A 469 7.65 -5.17 -7.51
CA TYR A 469 7.36 -6.59 -7.20
C TYR A 469 8.60 -7.33 -6.70
N ARG A 470 9.78 -6.81 -7.03
CA ARG A 470 11.10 -7.29 -6.61
C ARG A 470 12.02 -6.14 -6.27
#